data_6bb8f6aa336bbe2069905b657e13dca6
#
_entry.id   6bb8f6aa336bbe2069905b657e13dca6
#
_cell.length_a   1.000
_cell.length_b   1.000
_cell.length_c   1.000
_cell.angle_alpha   90.00
_cell.angle_beta   90.00
_cell.angle_gamma   90.00
#
_symmetry.space_group_name_H-M   'P 1'
#
loop_
_entity.id
_entity.type
_entity.pdbx_description
1 polymer ?
#
loop_
_entity_poly.entity_id
_entity_poly.type
_entity_poly.pdbx_seq_one_letter_code
_entity_poly.pdbx_strand_id
1 'polypeptide(L)'
;MAEALGAVAGRLGLGQTGLISVVFGRWEELVGSSVAAHVRPVRLVAGTLIVSADHPAWATQIRHLAPEILERVALEFKGEGAPVRLEIRVRS
;
A
#
# COMPACT_ATOMS: atom_id res chain seq x y z
N MET A 1 -23.51 -15.37 1.76
CA MET A 1 -22.47 -15.99 0.92
C MET A 1 -21.20 -15.15 0.92
N ALA A 2 -21.30 -13.88 0.55
CA ALA A 2 -20.14 -13.02 0.55
C ALA A 2 -19.53 -12.91 1.95
N GLU A 3 -20.37 -12.86 2.96
CA GLU A 3 -19.90 -12.75 4.33
C GLU A 3 -19.12 -13.98 4.77
N ALA A 4 -19.61 -15.15 4.39
CA ALA A 4 -18.92 -16.39 4.73
C ALA A 4 -17.57 -16.46 4.05
N LEU A 5 -17.49 -16.02 2.81
CA LEU A 5 -16.23 -15.98 2.09
C LEU A 5 -15.27 -14.99 2.73
N GLY A 6 -15.78 -13.85 3.14
CA GLY A 6 -14.95 -12.87 3.82
C GLY A 6 -14.42 -13.39 5.13
N ALA A 7 -15.25 -14.07 5.89
CA ALA A 7 -14.84 -14.64 7.18
C ALA A 7 -13.77 -15.71 6.98
N VAL A 8 -13.96 -16.58 5.99
CA VAL A 8 -12.98 -17.61 5.70
C VAL A 8 -11.67 -16.99 5.27
N ALA A 9 -11.72 -15.98 4.40
CA ALA A 9 -10.53 -15.28 3.96
C ALA A 9 -9.78 -14.70 5.14
N GLY A 10 -10.48 -14.08 6.07
CA GLY A 10 -9.85 -13.51 7.25
C GLY A 10 -9.19 -14.57 8.12
N ARG A 11 -9.84 -15.70 8.29
CA ARG A 11 -9.30 -16.78 9.10
C ARG A 11 -8.07 -17.41 8.50
N LEU A 12 -7.99 -17.39 7.19
CA LEU A 12 -6.84 -17.96 6.51
C LEU A 12 -5.66 -17.02 6.45
N GLY A 13 -5.69 -15.95 7.22
CA GLY A 13 -4.60 -15.01 7.23
C GLY A 13 -4.57 -14.08 6.05
N LEU A 14 -5.72 -13.88 5.43
CA LEU A 14 -5.82 -13.04 4.27
C LEU A 14 -6.06 -11.57 4.62
N GLY A 15 -5.68 -11.18 5.84
CA GLY A 15 -5.67 -9.77 6.21
C GLY A 15 -4.84 -8.94 5.26
N GLN A 16 -3.76 -9.53 4.72
CA GLN A 16 -2.95 -8.84 3.72
C GLN A 16 -3.74 -8.58 2.45
N THR A 17 -4.64 -9.47 2.09
CA THR A 17 -5.49 -9.26 0.93
C THR A 17 -6.40 -8.06 1.15
N GLY A 18 -6.97 -7.94 2.35
CA GLY A 18 -7.78 -6.78 2.69
C GLY A 18 -6.96 -5.51 2.68
N LEU A 19 -5.75 -5.57 3.22
CA LEU A 19 -4.84 -4.44 3.24
C LEU A 19 -4.47 -4.01 1.82
N ILE A 20 -4.14 -4.98 0.98
CA ILE A 20 -3.82 -4.71 -0.41
C ILE A 20 -5.01 -4.03 -1.11
N SER A 21 -6.21 -4.54 -0.89
CA SER A 21 -7.41 -3.96 -1.50
C SER A 21 -7.60 -2.51 -1.11
N VAL A 22 -7.41 -2.19 0.16
CA VAL A 22 -7.56 -0.82 0.63
C VAL A 22 -6.46 0.06 0.06
N VAL A 23 -5.22 -0.39 0.12
CA VAL A 23 -4.09 0.38 -0.39
C VAL A 23 -4.26 0.66 -1.87
N PHE A 24 -4.62 -0.36 -2.66
CA PHE A 24 -4.80 -0.19 -4.09
C PHE A 24 -6.04 0.63 -4.41
N GLY A 25 -7.13 0.38 -3.71
CA GLY A 25 -8.39 1.05 -3.99
C GLY A 25 -8.42 2.50 -3.52
N ARG A 26 -7.62 2.82 -2.51
CA ARG A 26 -7.59 4.16 -1.94
C ARG A 26 -6.23 4.83 -2.08
N TRP A 27 -5.46 4.36 -3.04
CA TRP A 27 -4.10 4.86 -3.22
C TRP A 27 -4.04 6.37 -3.38
N GLU A 28 -4.92 6.92 -4.20
CA GLU A 28 -4.95 8.35 -4.44
C GLU A 28 -5.25 9.12 -3.14
N GLU A 29 -6.14 8.60 -2.33
CA GLU A 29 -6.45 9.23 -1.05
C GLU A 29 -5.27 9.17 -0.09
N LEU A 30 -4.51 8.09 -0.16
CA LEU A 30 -3.38 7.90 0.75
C LEU A 30 -2.19 8.77 0.39
N VAL A 31 -1.95 8.98 -0.88
CA VAL A 31 -0.72 9.67 -1.33
C VAL A 31 -0.99 10.99 -2.05
N GLY A 32 -2.23 11.26 -2.42
CA GLY A 32 -2.57 12.45 -3.17
C GLY A 32 -2.60 12.19 -4.68
N SER A 33 -3.37 12.98 -5.40
CA SER A 33 -3.58 12.76 -6.82
C SER A 33 -2.30 12.93 -7.64
N SER A 34 -1.43 13.86 -7.27
CA SER A 34 -0.19 14.09 -8.00
C SER A 34 0.72 12.88 -7.94
N VAL A 35 0.92 12.35 -6.73
CA VAL A 35 1.76 11.17 -6.55
C VAL A 35 1.11 9.96 -7.20
N ALA A 36 -0.18 9.79 -7.01
CA ALA A 36 -0.89 8.63 -7.55
C ALA A 36 -0.85 8.58 -9.07
N ALA A 37 -0.69 9.71 -9.74
CA ALA A 37 -0.59 9.75 -11.18
C ALA A 37 0.73 9.15 -11.68
N HIS A 38 1.75 9.12 -10.86
CA HIS A 38 3.10 8.71 -11.27
C HIS A 38 3.66 7.54 -10.46
N VAL A 39 3.04 7.21 -9.35
CA VAL A 39 3.52 6.14 -8.47
C VAL A 39 2.35 5.22 -8.17
N ARG A 40 2.56 3.93 -8.33
CA ARG A 40 1.52 2.93 -8.09
C ARG A 40 2.00 1.87 -7.13
N PRO A 41 1.11 1.36 -6.28
CA PRO A 41 1.47 0.21 -5.45
C PRO A 41 1.53 -1.03 -6.33
N VAL A 42 2.51 -1.87 -6.06
CA VAL A 42 2.72 -3.08 -6.84
C VAL A 42 2.35 -4.32 -6.05
N ARG A 43 2.87 -4.42 -4.83
CA ARG A 43 2.61 -5.58 -4.00
C ARG A 43 2.99 -5.29 -2.56
N LEU A 44 2.49 -6.13 -1.69
CA LEU A 44 2.80 -6.09 -0.27
C LEU A 44 3.37 -7.44 0.13
N VAL A 45 4.61 -7.46 0.57
CA VAL A 45 5.31 -8.70 0.90
C VAL A 45 6.06 -8.52 2.21
N ALA A 46 5.78 -9.40 3.18
CA ALA A 46 6.54 -9.45 4.42
C ALA A 46 6.72 -8.08 5.09
N GLY A 47 5.66 -7.32 5.16
CA GLY A 47 5.71 -6.00 5.81
C GLY A 47 6.32 -4.90 4.97
N THR A 48 6.58 -5.16 3.70
CA THR A 48 7.13 -4.17 2.79
C THR A 48 6.12 -3.86 1.70
N LEU A 49 5.77 -2.60 1.57
CA LEU A 49 4.93 -2.14 0.47
C LEU A 49 5.85 -1.75 -0.67
N ILE A 50 5.69 -2.41 -1.80
CA ILE A 50 6.50 -2.13 -2.99
C ILE A 50 5.69 -1.27 -3.92
N VAL A 51 6.26 -0.14 -4.32
CA VAL A 51 5.63 0.79 -5.25
C VAL A 51 6.52 0.98 -6.47
N SER A 52 5.90 1.41 -7.55
CA SER A 52 6.59 1.66 -8.81
C SER A 52 6.39 3.11 -9.21
N ALA A 53 7.47 3.82 -9.48
CA ALA A 53 7.42 5.20 -9.96
C ALA A 53 7.79 5.20 -11.43
N ASP A 54 7.19 6.10 -12.20
CA ASP A 54 7.47 6.19 -13.64
C ASP A 54 8.64 7.09 -13.95
N HIS A 55 9.26 7.69 -12.93
CA HIS A 55 10.42 8.56 -13.13
C HIS A 55 11.19 8.65 -11.82
N PRO A 56 12.54 8.74 -11.88
CA PRO A 56 13.34 8.84 -10.64
C PRO A 56 12.99 10.02 -9.74
N ALA A 57 12.53 11.12 -10.33
CA ALA A 57 12.13 12.27 -9.52
C ALA A 57 10.97 11.93 -8.61
N TRP A 58 10.04 11.12 -9.09
CA TRP A 58 8.92 10.67 -8.25
C TRP A 58 9.36 9.66 -7.21
N ALA A 59 10.35 8.84 -7.54
CA ALA A 59 10.91 7.92 -6.55
C ALA A 59 11.53 8.69 -5.39
N THR A 60 12.23 9.77 -5.67
CA THR A 60 12.80 10.62 -4.63
C THR A 60 11.69 11.24 -3.79
N GLN A 61 10.66 11.75 -4.45
CA GLN A 61 9.54 12.38 -3.77
C GLN A 61 8.84 11.37 -2.83
N ILE A 62 8.58 10.17 -3.30
CA ILE A 62 7.90 9.18 -2.51
C ILE A 62 8.74 8.71 -1.33
N ARG A 63 10.06 8.72 -1.45
CA ARG A 63 10.94 8.39 -0.34
C ARG A 63 10.75 9.35 0.82
N HIS A 64 10.61 10.62 0.51
CA HIS A 64 10.37 11.63 1.54
C HIS A 64 9.01 11.47 2.17
N LEU A 65 8.05 10.98 1.42
CA LEU A 65 6.68 10.79 1.90
C LEU A 65 6.46 9.43 2.55
N ALA A 66 7.44 8.53 2.44
CA ALA A 66 7.28 7.17 2.92
C ALA A 66 6.80 7.06 4.37
N PRO A 67 7.40 7.80 5.32
CA PRO A 67 6.93 7.70 6.71
C PRO A 67 5.47 8.08 6.86
N GLU A 68 5.02 9.13 6.17
CA GLU A 68 3.63 9.57 6.23
C GLU A 68 2.70 8.55 5.61
N ILE A 69 3.12 7.97 4.48
CA ILE A 69 2.31 6.99 3.79
C ILE A 69 2.14 5.75 4.65
N LEU A 70 3.24 5.28 5.24
CA LEU A 70 3.18 4.11 6.10
C LEU A 70 2.32 4.36 7.32
N GLU A 71 2.40 5.56 7.87
CA GLU A 71 1.58 5.94 9.02
C GLU A 71 0.11 5.94 8.66
N ARG A 72 -0.24 6.52 7.51
CA ARG A 72 -1.63 6.55 7.07
C ARG A 72 -2.18 5.16 6.84
N VAL A 73 -1.38 4.29 6.23
CA VAL A 73 -1.80 2.92 6.01
C VAL A 73 -1.99 2.21 7.35
N ALA A 74 -1.10 2.44 8.29
CA ALA A 74 -1.20 1.83 9.61
C ALA A 74 -2.46 2.28 10.34
N LEU A 75 -2.84 3.54 10.18
CA LEU A 75 -4.06 4.06 10.81
C LEU A 75 -5.31 3.39 10.23
N GLU A 76 -5.31 3.10 8.93
CA GLU A 76 -6.44 2.43 8.30
C GLU A 76 -6.61 1.00 8.83
N PHE A 77 -5.52 0.35 9.18
CA PHE A 77 -5.54 -1.04 9.63
C PHE A 77 -5.22 -1.20 11.10
N LYS A 78 -5.09 -0.10 11.81
CA LYS A 78 -4.81 -0.13 13.24
C LYS A 78 -3.60 -0.97 13.57
N GLY A 79 -2.63 -0.91 12.69
CA GLY A 79 -1.35 -1.57 12.89
C GLY A 79 -1.30 -3.05 12.59
N GLU A 80 -2.44 -3.69 12.35
CA GLU A 80 -2.44 -5.12 12.14
C GLU A 80 -2.12 -5.48 10.70
N GLY A 81 -0.93 -6.03 10.49
CA GLY A 81 -0.50 -6.42 9.17
C GLY A 81 -0.06 -5.25 8.30
N ALA A 82 -0.08 -4.02 8.83
CA ALA A 82 0.31 -2.86 8.07
C ALA A 82 1.80 -2.92 7.73
N PRO A 83 2.18 -2.41 6.55
CA PRO A 83 3.58 -2.41 6.17
C PRO A 83 4.38 -1.46 7.05
N VAL A 84 5.63 -1.83 7.31
CA VAL A 84 6.56 -1.01 8.08
C VAL A 84 7.67 -0.46 7.22
N ARG A 85 7.75 -0.91 5.97
CA ARG A 85 8.74 -0.44 5.02
C ARG A 85 8.09 -0.14 3.69
N LEU A 86 8.72 0.75 2.95
CA LEU A 86 8.28 1.07 1.61
C LEU A 86 9.48 0.95 0.68
N GLU A 87 9.34 0.11 -0.34
CA GLU A 87 10.37 -0.08 -1.34
C GLU A 87 9.92 0.56 -2.64
N ILE A 88 10.79 1.31 -3.27
CA ILE A 88 10.45 2.04 -4.47
C ILE A 88 11.24 1.51 -5.63
N ARG A 89 10.56 1.19 -6.73
CA ARG A 89 11.18 0.79 -7.96
C ARG A 89 10.84 1.80 -9.03
N VAL A 90 11.81 2.09 -9.88
CA VAL A 90 11.59 3.02 -10.98
C VAL A 90 11.39 2.20 -12.25
N ARG A 91 10.30 2.47 -12.94
CA ARG A 91 10.05 1.84 -14.23
C ARG A 91 10.82 2.61 -15.30
N SER A 92 11.48 1.87 -16.14
CA SER A 92 12.23 2.47 -17.22
C SER A 92 11.50 2.38 -18.55
#